data_3975335f360cdc3b9f97840d4d4cc2a9
#
_entry.id   3975335f360cdc3b9f97840d4d4cc2a9
#
_cell.length_a   1.000
_cell.length_b   1.000
_cell.length_c   1.000
_cell.angle_alpha   90.00
_cell.angle_beta   90.00
_cell.angle_gamma   90.00
#
_symmetry.space_group_name_H-M   'P 1'
#
loop_
_entity.id
_entity.type
_entity.pdbx_description
1 polymer ?
#
loop_
_entity_poly.entity_id
_entity_poly.type
_entity_poly.pdbx_seq_one_letter_code
_entity_poly.pdbx_strand_id
1 'polypeptide(L)'
;YIYGGMKIGYMKGSSIIYSQMMTAFCANALMYLQIILLWRHLPYILPMVGMTLVDFALAGIVSWLFEKTFARLFPPREVLLIYGEYPMESLELKMNQRPDKYIVAHKVSVEVGEKELCRQIDAYGQEGVILGDLHSELRNRLLKYCYAKEIRVYLTPKLSDIMVRKAEALHIFDTPLLLARNSGLSFDQRFCKRLLDLLVSTILLVITS
;
A
#
# COMPACT_ATOMS: atom_id res chain seq x y z
N TYR A 1 3.40 -5.16 12.28
CA TYR A 1 3.92 -4.02 11.51
C TYR A 1 4.40 -4.44 10.12
N ILE A 2 5.18 -5.54 10.03
CA ILE A 2 5.80 -6.03 8.80
C ILE A 2 4.74 -6.44 7.75
N TYR A 3 3.68 -7.08 8.16
CA TYR A 3 2.62 -7.58 7.27
C TYR A 3 1.45 -6.62 7.04
N GLY A 4 1.54 -5.37 7.52
CA GLY A 4 0.54 -4.34 7.24
C GLY A 4 -0.82 -4.53 7.92
N GLY A 5 -0.91 -5.40 8.95
CA GLY A 5 -2.16 -5.70 9.67
C GLY A 5 -2.84 -4.51 10.34
N MET A 6 -2.13 -3.40 10.51
CA MET A 6 -2.70 -2.14 11.06
C MET A 6 -2.99 -1.07 10.00
N LYS A 7 -2.83 -1.37 8.72
CA LYS A 7 -3.15 -0.42 7.63
C LYS A 7 -4.65 -0.46 7.29
N ILE A 8 -5.48 -0.32 8.30
CA ILE A 8 -6.93 -0.24 8.16
C ILE A 8 -7.28 0.98 7.31
N GLY A 9 -8.18 0.82 6.36
CA GLY A 9 -8.56 1.90 5.45
C GLY A 9 -7.70 2.02 4.19
N TYR A 10 -6.46 1.48 4.14
CA TYR A 10 -5.63 1.45 2.92
C TYR A 10 -5.72 0.13 2.16
N MET A 11 -5.86 -0.99 2.86
CA MET A 11 -5.94 -2.32 2.26
C MET A 11 -7.39 -2.81 2.20
N LYS A 12 -7.67 -3.78 1.33
CA LYS A 12 -8.95 -4.51 1.36
C LYS A 12 -9.06 -5.25 2.69
N GLY A 13 -10.25 -5.34 3.26
CA GLY A 13 -10.49 -6.08 4.52
C GLY A 13 -9.99 -7.51 4.47
N SER A 14 -10.17 -8.20 3.35
CA SER A 14 -9.61 -9.54 3.13
C SER A 14 -8.08 -9.60 3.32
N SER A 15 -7.34 -8.60 2.82
CA SER A 15 -5.87 -8.57 2.96
C SER A 15 -5.43 -8.36 4.41
N ILE A 16 -6.23 -7.64 5.20
CA ILE A 16 -5.99 -7.46 6.64
C ILE A 16 -6.21 -8.76 7.38
N ILE A 17 -7.30 -9.46 7.07
CA ILE A 17 -7.62 -10.77 7.65
C ILE A 17 -6.48 -11.76 7.37
N TYR A 18 -6.06 -11.91 6.10
CA TYR A 18 -4.94 -12.78 5.75
C TYR A 18 -3.66 -12.42 6.49
N SER A 19 -3.35 -11.13 6.61
CA SER A 19 -2.17 -10.67 7.34
C SER A 19 -2.22 -11.05 8.82
N GLN A 20 -3.37 -10.89 9.47
CA GLN A 20 -3.57 -11.25 10.88
C GLN A 20 -3.54 -12.76 11.08
N MET A 21 -4.20 -13.54 10.20
CA MET A 21 -4.16 -14.99 10.23
C MET A 21 -2.73 -15.53 10.11
N MET A 22 -1.94 -14.98 9.17
CA MET A 22 -0.55 -15.39 8.99
C MET A 22 0.31 -15.04 10.21
N THR A 23 0.08 -13.87 10.80
CA THR A 23 0.80 -13.45 12.01
C THR A 23 0.45 -14.34 13.20
N ALA A 24 -0.85 -14.65 13.41
CA ALA A 24 -1.29 -15.53 14.48
C ALA A 24 -0.74 -16.95 14.30
N PHE A 25 -0.76 -17.47 13.08
CA PHE A 25 -0.17 -18.77 12.77
C PHE A 25 1.31 -18.83 13.10
N CYS A 26 2.10 -17.84 12.65
CA CYS A 26 3.53 -17.79 12.93
C CYS A 26 3.81 -17.64 14.44
N ALA A 27 3.05 -16.81 15.15
CA ALA A 27 3.19 -16.63 16.59
C ALA A 27 2.89 -17.92 17.35
N ASN A 28 1.78 -18.59 17.04
CA ASN A 28 1.40 -19.84 17.67
C ASN A 28 2.40 -20.97 17.37
N ALA A 29 2.91 -21.04 16.14
CA ALA A 29 3.96 -22.00 15.79
C ALA A 29 5.25 -21.79 16.60
N LEU A 30 5.66 -20.53 16.78
CA LEU A 30 6.82 -20.18 17.61
C LEU A 30 6.59 -20.54 19.09
N MET A 31 5.41 -20.23 19.62
CA MET A 31 5.03 -20.57 20.99
C MET A 31 5.04 -22.09 21.20
N TYR A 32 4.51 -22.86 20.25
CA TYR A 32 4.53 -24.31 20.32
C TYR A 32 5.95 -24.87 20.33
N LEU A 33 6.83 -24.30 19.49
CA LEU A 33 8.24 -24.67 19.46
C LEU A 33 8.93 -24.36 20.79
N GLN A 34 8.62 -23.22 21.42
CA GLN A 34 9.13 -22.88 22.75
C GLN A 34 8.66 -23.88 23.81
N ILE A 35 7.38 -24.30 23.78
CA ILE A 35 6.85 -25.29 24.73
C ILE A 35 7.57 -26.64 24.55
N ILE A 36 7.79 -27.10 23.31
CA ILE A 36 8.56 -28.32 23.05
C ILE A 36 9.96 -28.24 23.65
N LEU A 37 10.62 -27.08 23.48
CA LEU A 37 11.98 -26.89 23.97
C LEU A 37 12.08 -26.91 25.51
N LEU A 38 11.09 -26.29 26.17
CA LEU A 38 11.03 -26.23 27.63
C LEU A 38 10.64 -27.58 28.27
N TRP A 39 9.69 -28.28 27.71
CA TRP A 39 9.17 -29.52 28.26
C TRP A 39 9.96 -30.76 27.80
N ARG A 40 10.80 -30.61 26.79
CA ARG A 40 11.63 -31.70 26.20
C ARG A 40 10.83 -32.93 25.72
N HIS A 41 9.51 -32.76 25.50
CA HIS A 41 8.66 -33.75 24.87
C HIS A 41 7.60 -33.04 24.01
N LEU A 42 7.02 -33.77 23.07
CA LEU A 42 5.97 -33.24 22.19
C LEU A 42 4.65 -33.12 22.95
N PRO A 43 4.15 -31.92 23.25
CA PRO A 43 2.82 -31.75 23.84
C PRO A 43 1.74 -32.08 22.81
N TYR A 44 0.53 -32.34 23.32
CA TYR A 44 -0.63 -32.54 22.45
C TYR A 44 -0.84 -31.32 21.56
N ILE A 45 -0.96 -31.54 20.24
CA ILE A 45 -1.12 -30.48 19.25
C ILE A 45 -2.56 -29.89 19.24
N LEU A 46 -3.54 -30.66 19.74
CA LEU A 46 -4.96 -30.30 19.69
C LEU A 46 -5.29 -28.96 20.37
N PRO A 47 -4.78 -28.63 21.56
CA PRO A 47 -5.01 -27.33 22.19
C PRO A 47 -4.45 -26.18 21.37
N MET A 48 -3.30 -26.36 20.73
CA MET A 48 -2.71 -25.35 19.87
C MET A 48 -3.55 -25.08 18.61
N VAL A 49 -4.05 -26.15 17.97
CA VAL A 49 -4.99 -26.02 16.84
C VAL A 49 -6.24 -25.28 17.26
N GLY A 50 -6.80 -25.65 18.43
CA GLY A 50 -7.96 -24.95 19.00
C GLY A 50 -7.71 -23.46 19.22
N MET A 51 -6.57 -23.11 19.82
CA MET A 51 -6.17 -21.72 20.02
C MET A 51 -6.03 -20.95 18.70
N THR A 52 -5.39 -21.55 17.71
CA THR A 52 -5.22 -20.94 16.38
C THR A 52 -6.57 -20.70 15.70
N LEU A 53 -7.52 -21.60 15.83
CA LEU A 53 -8.89 -21.42 15.30
C LEU A 53 -9.62 -20.27 16.00
N VAL A 54 -9.47 -20.14 17.31
CA VAL A 54 -10.03 -19.02 18.08
C VAL A 54 -9.41 -17.70 17.63
N ASP A 55 -8.09 -17.64 17.46
CA ASP A 55 -7.41 -16.45 16.97
C ASP A 55 -7.89 -16.04 15.58
N PHE A 56 -8.11 -17.01 14.69
CA PHE A 56 -8.64 -16.77 13.35
C PHE A 56 -10.07 -16.24 13.40
N ALA A 57 -10.91 -16.81 14.26
CA ALA A 57 -12.27 -16.31 14.45
C ALA A 57 -12.30 -14.88 15.00
N LEU A 58 -11.47 -14.59 16.01
CA LEU A 58 -11.32 -13.26 16.58
C LEU A 58 -10.80 -12.27 15.54
N ALA A 59 -9.77 -12.62 14.79
CA ALA A 59 -9.23 -11.78 13.72
C ALA A 59 -10.31 -11.46 12.66
N GLY A 60 -11.12 -12.43 12.29
CA GLY A 60 -12.25 -12.24 11.36
C GLY A 60 -13.31 -11.30 11.91
N ILE A 61 -13.75 -11.51 13.14
CA ILE A 61 -14.78 -10.68 13.81
C ILE A 61 -14.29 -9.25 13.97
N VAL A 62 -13.07 -9.07 14.48
CA VAL A 62 -12.45 -7.75 14.71
C VAL A 62 -12.29 -7.01 13.37
N SER A 63 -11.78 -7.67 12.35
CA SER A 63 -11.61 -7.06 11.02
C SER A 63 -12.94 -6.64 10.41
N TRP A 64 -13.98 -7.47 10.51
CA TRP A 64 -15.33 -7.16 10.04
C TRP A 64 -15.96 -5.97 10.78
N LEU A 65 -15.82 -5.92 12.11
CA LEU A 65 -16.29 -4.81 12.92
C LEU A 65 -15.58 -3.50 12.54
N PHE A 66 -14.27 -3.54 12.39
CA PHE A 66 -13.49 -2.38 11.97
C PHE A 66 -13.84 -1.90 10.56
N GLU A 67 -14.01 -2.81 9.60
CA GLU A 67 -14.40 -2.46 8.24
C GLU A 67 -15.77 -1.77 8.21
N LYS A 68 -16.75 -2.33 8.94
CA LYS A 68 -18.10 -1.76 9.05
C LYS A 68 -18.10 -0.38 9.73
N THR A 69 -17.31 -0.23 10.79
CA THR A 69 -17.19 1.04 11.52
C THR A 69 -16.47 2.08 10.68
N PHE A 70 -15.39 1.68 10.01
CA PHE A 70 -14.63 2.56 9.14
C PHE A 70 -15.45 3.07 7.96
N ALA A 71 -16.22 2.20 7.31
CA ALA A 71 -17.10 2.59 6.21
C ALA A 71 -18.20 3.59 6.63
N ARG A 72 -18.62 3.57 7.90
CA ARG A 72 -19.59 4.53 8.43
C ARG A 72 -18.97 5.87 8.79
N LEU A 73 -17.73 5.86 9.30
CA LEU A 73 -17.03 7.07 9.73
C LEU A 73 -16.38 7.83 8.58
N PHE A 74 -15.99 7.11 7.54
CA PHE A 74 -15.30 7.67 6.38
C PHE A 74 -16.05 7.31 5.10
N PRO A 75 -17.03 8.12 4.71
CA PRO A 75 -17.73 7.93 3.44
C PRO A 75 -16.74 8.01 2.26
N PRO A 76 -17.07 7.39 1.12
CA PRO A 76 -16.23 7.43 -0.06
C PRO A 76 -16.06 8.88 -0.54
N ARG A 77 -14.84 9.21 -0.96
CA ARG A 77 -14.50 10.55 -1.43
C ARG A 77 -14.85 10.72 -2.89
N GLU A 78 -15.48 11.82 -3.21
CA GLU A 78 -15.69 12.22 -4.57
C GLU A 78 -14.41 12.85 -5.14
N VAL A 79 -13.93 12.30 -6.26
CA VAL A 79 -12.70 12.78 -6.88
C VAL A 79 -12.94 13.23 -8.32
N LEU A 80 -12.25 14.31 -8.69
CA LEU A 80 -12.23 14.82 -10.05
C LEU A 80 -11.06 14.13 -10.81
N LEU A 81 -11.38 13.47 -11.92
CA LEU A 81 -10.38 12.88 -12.81
C LEU A 81 -10.04 13.83 -13.96
N ILE A 82 -8.80 14.28 -14.01
CA ILE A 82 -8.26 15.06 -15.13
C ILE A 82 -7.38 14.13 -15.94
N TYR A 83 -7.68 13.95 -17.23
CA TYR A 83 -6.96 13.06 -18.13
C TYR A 83 -6.44 13.80 -19.36
N GLY A 84 -5.33 13.29 -19.92
CA GLY A 84 -4.70 13.79 -21.13
C GLY A 84 -5.30 13.20 -22.39
N GLU A 85 -4.47 12.81 -23.33
CA GLU A 85 -4.88 12.25 -24.63
C GLU A 85 -5.63 10.91 -24.52
N TYR A 86 -5.32 10.12 -23.50
CA TYR A 86 -5.92 8.81 -23.29
C TYR A 86 -6.89 8.83 -22.11
N PRO A 87 -8.18 8.51 -22.34
CA PRO A 87 -9.13 8.31 -21.26
C PRO A 87 -8.66 7.13 -20.38
N MET A 88 -8.52 7.39 -19.10
CA MET A 88 -7.98 6.40 -18.15
C MET A 88 -9.07 5.43 -17.66
N GLU A 89 -9.79 4.81 -18.59
CA GLU A 89 -10.88 3.88 -18.27
C GLU A 89 -10.43 2.72 -17.37
N SER A 90 -9.22 2.23 -17.58
CA SER A 90 -8.66 1.17 -16.74
C SER A 90 -8.42 1.59 -15.30
N LEU A 91 -8.07 2.85 -15.05
CA LEU A 91 -7.91 3.41 -13.71
C LEU A 91 -9.28 3.60 -13.07
N GLU A 92 -10.21 4.16 -13.82
CA GLU A 92 -11.59 4.36 -13.38
C GLU A 92 -12.25 3.04 -13.00
N LEU A 93 -12.17 2.01 -13.83
CA LEU A 93 -12.67 0.68 -13.52
C LEU A 93 -12.06 0.13 -12.23
N LYS A 94 -10.76 0.31 -12.02
CA LYS A 94 -10.08 -0.11 -10.78
C LYS A 94 -10.54 0.68 -9.56
N MET A 95 -10.80 1.97 -9.71
CA MET A 95 -11.31 2.81 -8.63
C MET A 95 -12.77 2.48 -8.31
N ASN A 96 -13.60 2.27 -9.33
CA ASN A 96 -14.99 1.85 -9.17
C ASN A 96 -15.13 0.43 -8.60
N GLN A 97 -14.09 -0.41 -8.66
CA GLN A 97 -14.04 -1.68 -7.91
C GLN A 97 -13.88 -1.47 -6.38
N ARG A 98 -13.63 -0.24 -5.95
CA ARG A 98 -13.51 0.16 -4.55
C ARG A 98 -14.39 1.37 -4.23
N PRO A 99 -15.71 1.23 -4.40
CA PRO A 99 -16.66 2.31 -4.13
C PRO A 99 -16.70 2.70 -2.65
N ASP A 100 -16.09 1.88 -1.79
CA ASP A 100 -15.89 2.14 -0.37
C ASP A 100 -14.93 3.29 -0.07
N LYS A 101 -14.12 3.71 -1.05
CA LYS A 101 -13.07 4.74 -0.83
C LYS A 101 -13.16 5.93 -1.75
N TYR A 102 -13.39 5.69 -3.03
CA TYR A 102 -13.32 6.71 -4.06
C TYR A 102 -14.47 6.54 -5.04
N ILE A 103 -15.07 7.65 -5.41
CA ILE A 103 -16.05 7.74 -6.48
C ILE A 103 -15.53 8.78 -7.45
N VAL A 104 -15.30 8.40 -8.71
CA VAL A 104 -14.97 9.35 -9.76
C VAL A 104 -16.26 10.06 -10.15
N ALA A 105 -16.54 11.21 -9.53
CA ALA A 105 -17.77 11.97 -9.75
C ALA A 105 -17.71 12.76 -11.06
N HIS A 106 -16.56 13.33 -11.38
CA HIS A 106 -16.39 14.19 -12.55
C HIS A 106 -15.12 13.81 -13.31
N LYS A 107 -15.19 13.99 -14.64
CA LYS A 107 -14.07 13.76 -15.56
C LYS A 107 -13.92 14.98 -16.47
N VAL A 108 -12.69 15.43 -16.62
CA VAL A 108 -12.36 16.59 -17.46
C VAL A 108 -11.14 16.28 -18.33
N SER A 109 -11.26 16.54 -19.62
CA SER A 109 -10.12 16.46 -20.55
C SER A 109 -9.27 17.71 -20.45
N VAL A 110 -7.97 17.56 -20.70
CA VAL A 110 -6.99 18.67 -20.76
C VAL A 110 -7.30 19.67 -21.86
N GLU A 111 -8.05 19.25 -22.89
CA GLU A 111 -8.39 20.10 -24.04
C GLU A 111 -9.18 21.36 -23.70
N VAL A 112 -9.87 21.38 -22.56
CA VAL A 112 -10.64 22.56 -22.12
C VAL A 112 -9.78 23.76 -21.71
N GLY A 113 -8.48 23.57 -21.58
CA GLY A 113 -7.52 24.61 -21.24
C GLY A 113 -7.30 24.80 -19.73
N GLU A 114 -6.13 25.32 -19.39
CA GLU A 114 -5.65 25.40 -18.00
C GLU A 114 -6.56 26.23 -17.07
N LYS A 115 -7.08 27.35 -17.56
CA LYS A 115 -7.98 28.22 -16.75
C LYS A 115 -9.27 27.50 -16.37
N GLU A 116 -9.85 26.77 -17.33
CA GLU A 116 -11.07 26.01 -17.08
C GLU A 116 -10.79 24.81 -16.18
N LEU A 117 -9.62 24.15 -16.33
CA LEU A 117 -9.20 23.10 -15.41
C LEU A 117 -9.11 23.59 -13.96
N CYS A 118 -8.51 24.76 -13.73
CA CYS A 118 -8.46 25.35 -12.38
C CYS A 118 -9.87 25.65 -11.84
N ARG A 119 -10.79 26.12 -12.68
CA ARG A 119 -12.18 26.36 -12.29
C ARG A 119 -12.91 25.06 -11.93
N GLN A 120 -12.69 24.01 -12.70
CA GLN A 120 -13.27 22.68 -12.43
C GLN A 120 -12.69 22.08 -11.15
N ILE A 121 -11.39 22.28 -10.88
CA ILE A 121 -10.77 21.88 -9.61
C ILE A 121 -11.43 22.62 -8.44
N ASP A 122 -11.70 23.90 -8.56
CA ASP A 122 -12.35 24.68 -7.51
C ASP A 122 -13.81 24.25 -7.28
N ALA A 123 -14.51 23.86 -8.35
CA ALA A 123 -15.90 23.45 -8.27
C ALA A 123 -16.08 22.02 -7.73
N TYR A 124 -15.25 21.08 -8.18
CA TYR A 124 -15.47 19.65 -7.99
C TYR A 124 -14.28 18.90 -7.37
N GLY A 125 -13.12 19.55 -7.21
CA GLY A 125 -11.90 18.92 -6.73
C GLY A 125 -11.67 18.99 -5.22
N GLN A 126 -12.63 19.44 -4.43
CA GLN A 126 -12.42 19.74 -2.99
C GLN A 126 -11.99 18.52 -2.18
N GLU A 127 -12.53 17.33 -2.45
CA GLU A 127 -12.16 16.10 -1.75
C GLU A 127 -10.91 15.42 -2.32
N GLY A 128 -10.63 15.65 -3.61
CA GLY A 128 -9.41 15.18 -4.26
C GLY A 128 -9.45 15.26 -5.77
N VAL A 129 -8.28 15.40 -6.34
CA VAL A 129 -8.06 15.48 -7.79
C VAL A 129 -7.11 14.37 -8.21
N ILE A 130 -7.46 13.66 -9.27
CA ILE A 130 -6.59 12.68 -9.91
C ILE A 130 -6.01 13.32 -11.17
N LEU A 131 -4.69 13.47 -11.20
CA LEU A 131 -3.98 13.90 -12.40
C LEU A 131 -3.49 12.66 -13.13
N GLY A 132 -4.15 12.36 -14.24
CA GLY A 132 -3.85 11.21 -15.08
C GLY A 132 -2.60 11.37 -15.92
N ASP A 133 -2.62 10.90 -17.16
CA ASP A 133 -1.49 11.02 -18.09
C ASP A 133 -1.42 12.43 -18.68
N LEU A 134 -0.87 13.38 -17.93
CA LEU A 134 -0.69 14.77 -18.30
C LEU A 134 0.75 15.05 -18.75
N HIS A 135 0.92 16.02 -19.65
CA HIS A 135 2.24 16.54 -19.96
C HIS A 135 2.91 17.14 -18.72
N SER A 136 4.22 16.96 -18.56
CA SER A 136 4.93 17.25 -17.32
C SER A 136 4.78 18.68 -16.83
N GLU A 137 4.77 19.66 -17.75
CA GLU A 137 4.63 21.07 -17.39
C GLU A 137 3.24 21.39 -16.79
N LEU A 138 2.19 20.98 -17.49
CA LEU A 138 0.84 21.19 -17.03
C LEU A 138 0.57 20.45 -15.73
N ARG A 139 1.03 19.20 -15.62
CA ARG A 139 0.94 18.41 -14.39
C ARG A 139 1.56 19.15 -13.20
N ASN A 140 2.77 19.70 -13.38
CA ASN A 140 3.46 20.43 -12.33
C ASN A 140 2.76 21.73 -11.94
N ARG A 141 2.17 22.45 -12.92
CA ARG A 141 1.37 23.65 -12.61
C ARG A 141 0.11 23.31 -11.83
N LEU A 142 -0.64 22.32 -12.28
CA LEU A 142 -1.85 21.87 -11.58
C LEU A 142 -1.55 21.30 -10.19
N LEU A 143 -0.44 20.56 -10.06
CA LEU A 143 0.02 20.06 -8.77
C LEU A 143 0.32 21.21 -7.79
N LYS A 144 1.05 22.24 -8.23
CA LYS A 144 1.34 23.43 -7.42
C LYS A 144 0.06 24.18 -7.04
N TYR A 145 -0.87 24.29 -7.99
CA TYR A 145 -2.18 24.93 -7.75
C TYR A 145 -2.99 24.21 -6.69
N CYS A 146 -3.13 22.90 -6.81
CA CYS A 146 -3.84 22.09 -5.83
C CYS A 146 -3.12 22.11 -4.46
N TYR A 147 -1.79 22.04 -4.45
CA TYR A 147 -1.01 22.09 -3.22
C TYR A 147 -1.20 23.42 -2.46
N ALA A 148 -1.21 24.55 -3.18
CA ALA A 148 -1.46 25.87 -2.59
C ALA A 148 -2.88 26.01 -1.98
N LYS A 149 -3.83 25.20 -2.46
CA LYS A 149 -5.22 25.17 -1.95
C LYS A 149 -5.49 24.03 -0.98
N GLU A 150 -4.45 23.30 -0.55
CA GLU A 150 -4.55 22.15 0.33
C GLU A 150 -5.45 21.01 -0.21
N ILE A 151 -5.65 20.96 -1.52
CA ILE A 151 -6.43 19.93 -2.19
C ILE A 151 -5.57 18.66 -2.34
N ARG A 152 -6.13 17.51 -2.03
CA ARG A 152 -5.45 16.22 -2.20
C ARG A 152 -5.28 15.87 -3.67
N VAL A 153 -4.04 15.54 -4.05
CA VAL A 153 -3.74 15.17 -5.43
C VAL A 153 -3.24 13.74 -5.51
N TYR A 154 -3.85 12.97 -6.38
CA TYR A 154 -3.42 11.63 -6.75
C TYR A 154 -2.75 11.69 -8.12
N LEU A 155 -1.52 11.26 -8.21
CA LEU A 155 -0.72 11.30 -9.43
C LEU A 155 -0.50 9.89 -9.98
N THR A 156 -0.65 9.73 -11.28
CA THR A 156 -0.09 8.55 -11.95
C THR A 156 1.43 8.74 -12.08
N PRO A 157 2.25 7.90 -11.43
CA PRO A 157 3.68 8.12 -11.42
C PRO A 157 4.28 7.86 -12.81
N LYS A 158 5.09 8.79 -13.30
CA LYS A 158 5.94 8.59 -14.46
C LYS A 158 7.25 7.89 -14.06
N LEU A 159 7.98 7.36 -15.01
CA LEU A 159 9.23 6.66 -14.76
C LEU A 159 10.25 7.55 -13.99
N SER A 160 10.31 8.83 -14.34
CA SER A 160 11.11 9.84 -13.63
C SER A 160 10.76 9.96 -12.15
N ASP A 161 9.45 9.94 -11.82
CA ASP A 161 8.97 10.06 -10.44
C ASP A 161 9.38 8.82 -9.63
N ILE A 162 9.33 7.63 -10.26
CA ILE A 162 9.76 6.38 -9.63
C ILE A 162 11.27 6.39 -9.37
N MET A 163 12.07 6.92 -10.30
CA MET A 163 13.52 7.06 -10.14
C MET A 163 13.87 8.03 -9.01
N VAL A 164 13.23 9.19 -8.98
CA VAL A 164 13.45 10.20 -7.93
C VAL A 164 13.02 9.69 -6.57
N ARG A 165 11.92 8.96 -6.49
CA ARG A 165 11.46 8.36 -5.23
C ARG A 165 12.44 7.35 -4.63
N LYS A 166 13.24 6.70 -5.47
CA LYS A 166 14.29 5.75 -5.05
C LYS A 166 15.66 6.40 -4.85
N ALA A 167 15.79 7.68 -5.17
CA ALA A 167 17.04 8.40 -5.03
C ALA A 167 17.43 8.58 -3.57
N GLU A 168 18.72 8.47 -3.29
CA GLU A 168 19.30 8.77 -1.98
C GLU A 168 19.45 10.27 -1.81
N ALA A 169 18.96 10.81 -0.69
CA ALA A 169 19.20 12.21 -0.36
C ALA A 169 20.63 12.38 0.12
N LEU A 170 21.40 13.20 -0.59
CA LEU A 170 22.75 13.58 -0.22
C LEU A 170 22.77 15.06 0.16
N HIS A 171 23.53 15.40 1.18
CA HIS A 171 23.80 16.79 1.54
C HIS A 171 25.27 17.07 1.26
N ILE A 172 25.52 17.90 0.27
CA ILE A 172 26.87 18.39 -0.03
C ILE A 172 26.90 19.85 0.40
N PHE A 173 27.56 20.10 1.52
CA PHE A 173 27.49 21.38 2.24
C PHE A 173 26.00 21.69 2.57
N ASP A 174 25.51 22.87 2.22
CA ASP A 174 24.13 23.30 2.47
C ASP A 174 23.17 23.01 1.30
N THR A 175 23.65 22.28 0.28
CA THR A 175 22.83 21.98 -0.91
C THR A 175 22.29 20.56 -0.85
N PRO A 176 20.96 20.37 -0.80
CA PRO A 176 20.35 19.05 -0.90
C PRO A 176 20.44 18.54 -2.34
N LEU A 177 20.99 17.35 -2.53
CA LEU A 177 21.08 16.65 -3.81
C LEU A 177 20.38 15.29 -3.73
N LEU A 178 19.81 14.85 -4.85
CA LEU A 178 19.23 13.53 -4.99
C LEU A 178 20.10 12.69 -5.92
N LEU A 179 20.72 11.64 -5.38
CA LEU A 179 21.49 10.68 -6.15
C LEU A 179 20.57 9.57 -6.68
N ALA A 180 20.19 9.66 -7.94
CA ALA A 180 19.50 8.61 -8.64
C ALA A 180 20.53 7.67 -9.30
N ARG A 181 20.67 6.46 -8.77
CA ARG A 181 21.54 5.44 -9.37
C ARG A 181 20.77 4.14 -9.52
N ASN A 182 21.09 3.37 -10.54
CA ASN A 182 20.59 2.01 -10.67
C ASN A 182 21.44 1.09 -9.76
N SER A 183 21.21 1.21 -8.46
CA SER A 183 21.80 0.32 -7.48
C SER A 183 20.96 -0.96 -7.44
N GLY A 184 21.60 -2.09 -7.64
CA GLY A 184 20.98 -3.41 -7.37
C GLY A 184 20.51 -3.52 -5.92
N LEU A 185 20.36 -4.74 -5.42
CA LEU A 185 19.97 -4.99 -4.03
C LEU A 185 20.90 -4.26 -3.05
N SER A 186 20.34 -3.58 -2.07
CA SER A 186 21.11 -2.99 -0.96
C SER A 186 21.87 -4.07 -0.19
N PHE A 187 22.88 -3.67 0.59
CA PHE A 187 23.65 -4.61 1.40
C PHE A 187 22.75 -5.47 2.29
N ASP A 188 21.78 -4.85 2.97
CA ASP A 188 20.83 -5.53 3.85
C ASP A 188 19.96 -6.52 3.08
N GLN A 189 19.50 -6.16 1.89
CA GLN A 189 18.71 -7.05 1.03
C GLN A 189 19.55 -8.23 0.53
N ARG A 190 20.83 -8.03 0.21
CA ARG A 190 21.76 -9.09 -0.17
C ARG A 190 22.04 -10.03 1.00
N PHE A 191 22.21 -9.48 2.19
CA PHE A 191 22.41 -10.27 3.41
C PHE A 191 21.17 -11.11 3.72
N CYS A 192 19.99 -10.50 3.76
CA CYS A 192 18.72 -11.22 3.98
C CYS A 192 18.48 -12.30 2.93
N LYS A 193 18.78 -12.02 1.66
CA LYS A 193 18.69 -13.02 0.60
C LYS A 193 19.62 -14.20 0.86
N ARG A 194 20.91 -13.96 1.17
CA ARG A 194 21.89 -15.01 1.48
C ARG A 194 21.48 -15.86 2.68
N LEU A 195 20.96 -15.22 3.73
CA LEU A 195 20.46 -15.92 4.92
C LEU A 195 19.30 -16.84 4.56
N LEU A 196 18.35 -16.34 3.77
CA LEU A 196 17.20 -17.11 3.28
C LEU A 196 17.64 -18.28 2.40
N ASP A 197 18.55 -18.04 1.46
CA ASP A 197 19.10 -19.08 0.58
C ASP A 197 19.77 -20.20 1.39
N LEU A 198 20.55 -19.84 2.43
CA LEU A 198 21.21 -20.82 3.34
C LEU A 198 20.17 -21.61 4.15
N LEU A 199 19.17 -20.95 4.72
CA LEU A 199 18.12 -21.63 5.49
C LEU A 199 17.34 -22.61 4.61
N VAL A 200 16.89 -22.18 3.45
CA VAL A 200 16.13 -23.03 2.52
C VAL A 200 17.00 -24.21 2.03
N SER A 201 18.24 -23.96 1.65
CA SER A 201 19.14 -25.01 1.19
C SER A 201 19.45 -26.05 2.30
N THR A 202 19.64 -25.60 3.54
CA THR A 202 19.89 -26.50 4.69
C THR A 202 18.66 -27.36 4.98
N ILE A 203 17.44 -26.74 4.98
CA ILE A 203 16.18 -27.47 5.17
C ILE A 203 16.00 -28.53 4.07
N LEU A 204 16.18 -28.13 2.81
CA LEU A 204 16.09 -29.05 1.68
C LEU A 204 17.09 -30.19 1.78
N LEU A 205 18.31 -29.90 2.18
CA LEU A 205 19.36 -30.92 2.34
C LEU A 205 19.01 -31.93 3.44
N VAL A 206 18.46 -31.45 4.56
CA VAL A 206 18.00 -32.34 5.65
C VAL A 206 16.79 -33.18 5.23
N ILE A 207 15.89 -32.66 4.41
CA ILE A 207 14.72 -33.43 3.94
C ILE A 207 15.11 -34.46 2.88
N THR A 208 16.12 -34.17 2.06
CA THR A 208 16.53 -35.03 0.94
C THR A 208 17.65 -36.05 1.31
N SER A 209 18.29 -35.89 2.46
CA SER A 209 19.28 -36.81 3.02
C SER A 209 18.61 -37.90 3.85
#